data_bb87b65fdc8be285b6e13e8339842663
#
_entry.id   bb87b65fdc8be285b6e13e8339842663
#
_cell.length_a   1.000
_cell.length_b   1.000
_cell.length_c   1.000
_cell.angle_alpha   90.00
_cell.angle_beta   90.00
_cell.angle_gamma   90.00
#
_symmetry.space_group_name_H-M   'P 1'
#
loop_
_entity.id
_entity.type
_entity.pdbx_description
1 polymer ?
#
loop_
_entity_poly.entity_id
_entity_poly.type
_entity_poly.pdbx_seq_one_letter_code
_entity_poly.pdbx_strand_id
1 'polypeptide(L)'
;MTEFTVHLVNRPGALATLTEQLADAGIAIEALAAFGVDGEGMVRLMVNDPTMTRKILQSDEISFEEREILITTLRHEPDAVAVMTRSLADAGANIDAMYLLRSSAEGLEFAIAVDNHDVAHNILAV
;
A
#
# COMPACT_ATOMS: atom_id res chain seq x y z
N MET A 1 -1.56 3.51 -9.11
CA MET A 1 -0.31 3.34 -8.30
C MET A 1 -0.09 1.87 -8.03
N THR A 2 1.12 1.40 -8.24
CA THR A 2 1.48 0.00 -7.98
C THR A 2 1.91 -0.15 -6.52
N GLU A 3 1.30 -1.10 -5.83
CA GLU A 3 1.70 -1.50 -4.49
C GLU A 3 2.34 -2.89 -4.56
N PHE A 4 3.48 -3.04 -3.89
CA PHE A 4 4.11 -4.33 -3.66
C PHE A 4 3.72 -4.82 -2.27
N THR A 5 3.26 -6.06 -2.18
CA THR A 5 3.13 -6.76 -0.91
C THR A 5 4.27 -7.75 -0.81
N VAL A 6 5.23 -7.47 0.07
CA VAL A 6 6.45 -8.25 0.19
C VAL A 6 6.38 -9.11 1.44
N HIS A 7 6.73 -10.39 1.30
CA HIS A 7 6.72 -11.36 2.40
C HIS A 7 8.14 -11.58 2.90
N LEU A 8 8.36 -11.26 4.17
CA LEU A 8 9.66 -11.40 4.82
C LEU A 8 9.53 -12.30 6.05
N VAL A 9 10.65 -12.90 6.48
CA VAL A 9 10.71 -13.54 7.79
C VAL A 9 10.67 -12.44 8.85
N ASN A 10 9.78 -12.56 9.84
CA ASN A 10 9.66 -11.57 10.90
C ASN A 10 10.77 -11.78 11.93
N ARG A 11 11.93 -11.19 11.65
CA ARG A 11 13.11 -11.24 12.54
C ARG A 11 13.90 -9.94 12.43
N PRO A 12 14.75 -9.63 13.42
CA PRO A 12 15.59 -8.43 13.37
C PRO A 12 16.43 -8.40 12.09
N GLY A 13 16.43 -7.26 11.42
CA GLY A 13 17.24 -7.01 10.24
C GLY A 13 16.60 -7.35 8.89
N ALA A 14 15.50 -8.11 8.85
CA ALA A 14 14.88 -8.47 7.57
C ALA A 14 14.37 -7.24 6.81
N LEU A 15 13.64 -6.35 7.48
CA LEU A 15 13.16 -5.11 6.88
C LEU A 15 14.31 -4.16 6.57
N ALA A 16 15.31 -4.09 7.46
CA ALA A 16 16.48 -3.23 7.26
C ALA A 16 17.22 -3.63 5.98
N THR A 17 17.43 -4.92 5.76
CA THR A 17 18.09 -5.42 4.55
C THR A 17 17.33 -5.02 3.30
N LEU A 18 16.01 -5.19 3.28
CA LEU A 18 15.18 -4.81 2.14
C LEU A 18 15.29 -3.31 1.85
N THR A 19 15.12 -2.47 2.86
CA THR A 19 15.16 -1.02 2.68
C THR A 19 16.53 -0.51 2.27
N GLU A 20 17.60 -1.13 2.78
CA GLU A 20 18.98 -0.81 2.37
C GLU A 20 19.22 -1.14 0.89
N GLN A 21 18.72 -2.28 0.41
CA GLN A 21 18.85 -2.67 -0.99
C GLN A 21 18.13 -1.68 -1.90
N LEU A 22 16.95 -1.23 -1.52
CA LEU A 22 16.22 -0.22 -2.27
C LEU A 22 16.97 1.12 -2.29
N ALA A 23 17.48 1.53 -1.15
CA ALA A 23 18.26 2.76 -1.02
C ALA A 23 19.53 2.72 -1.86
N ASP A 24 20.26 1.59 -1.86
CA ASP A 24 21.47 1.42 -2.64
C ASP A 24 21.21 1.50 -4.15
N ALA A 25 20.01 1.12 -4.58
CA ALA A 25 19.58 1.24 -5.97
C ALA A 25 19.01 2.63 -6.32
N GLY A 26 18.99 3.56 -5.36
CA GLY A 26 18.46 4.91 -5.59
C GLY A 26 16.94 4.97 -5.61
N ILE A 27 16.26 3.96 -5.08
CA ILE A 27 14.80 3.90 -5.06
C ILE A 27 14.26 4.62 -3.82
N ALA A 28 13.37 5.58 -4.04
CA ALA A 28 12.69 6.28 -2.96
C ALA A 28 11.41 5.54 -2.58
N ILE A 29 11.22 5.31 -1.29
CA ILE A 29 10.00 4.75 -0.73
C ILE A 29 9.00 5.88 -0.53
N GLU A 30 7.86 5.79 -1.20
CA GLU A 30 6.81 6.79 -1.13
C GLU A 30 5.75 6.46 -0.08
N ALA A 31 5.54 5.18 0.19
CA ALA A 31 4.64 4.71 1.25
C ALA A 31 5.08 3.34 1.73
N LEU A 32 4.92 3.10 3.02
CA LEU A 32 5.28 1.84 3.63
C LEU A 32 4.37 1.54 4.82
N ALA A 33 3.87 0.31 4.87
CA ALA A 33 3.20 -0.24 6.04
C ALA A 33 3.76 -1.64 6.28
N ALA A 34 4.26 -1.92 7.47
CA ALA A 34 4.89 -3.19 7.79
C ALA A 34 4.21 -3.83 9.00
N PHE A 35 3.96 -5.13 8.90
CA PHE A 35 3.27 -5.90 9.92
C PHE A 35 4.03 -7.18 10.23
N GLY A 36 4.07 -7.56 11.51
CA GLY A 36 4.53 -8.88 11.92
C GLY A 36 3.35 -9.68 12.44
N VAL A 37 3.11 -10.86 11.86
CA VAL A 37 2.04 -11.78 12.26
C VAL A 37 2.57 -13.21 12.25
N ASP A 38 2.51 -13.89 13.41
CA ASP A 38 2.86 -15.31 13.54
C ASP A 38 4.22 -15.68 12.94
N GLY A 39 5.24 -14.87 13.20
CA GLY A 39 6.59 -15.11 12.71
C GLY A 39 6.83 -14.71 11.26
N GLU A 40 5.79 -14.24 10.58
CA GLU A 40 5.90 -13.72 9.22
C GLU A 40 5.86 -12.21 9.22
N GLY A 41 6.60 -11.59 8.30
CA GLY A 41 6.55 -10.16 8.04
C GLY A 41 5.87 -9.89 6.72
N MET A 42 4.98 -8.91 6.72
CA MET A 42 4.35 -8.41 5.49
C MET A 42 4.66 -6.93 5.36
N VAL A 43 5.16 -6.54 4.22
CA VAL A 43 5.48 -5.13 3.94
C VAL A 43 4.70 -4.68 2.71
N ARG A 44 3.87 -3.67 2.88
CA ARG A 44 3.19 -3.01 1.77
C ARG A 44 3.99 -1.78 1.40
N LEU A 45 4.30 -1.66 0.11
CA LEU A 45 5.34 -0.74 -0.34
C LEU A 45 4.94 -0.07 -1.65
N MET A 46 5.04 1.25 -1.69
CA MET A 46 4.97 2.02 -2.93
C MET A 46 6.28 2.78 -3.11
N VAL A 47 6.78 2.79 -4.34
CA VAL A 47 8.10 3.31 -4.68
C VAL A 47 8.04 4.18 -5.94
N ASN A 48 9.07 5.00 -6.14
CA ASN A 48 9.17 5.82 -7.34
C ASN A 48 9.63 5.04 -8.58
N ASP A 49 10.18 3.84 -8.41
CA ASP A 49 10.65 2.99 -9.52
C ASP A 49 10.18 1.55 -9.34
N PRO A 50 8.93 1.25 -9.72
CA PRO A 50 8.39 -0.12 -9.58
C PRO A 50 9.17 -1.16 -10.41
N THR A 51 9.64 -0.79 -11.59
CA THR A 51 10.35 -1.71 -12.48
C THR A 51 11.64 -2.21 -11.84
N MET A 52 12.44 -1.32 -11.29
CA MET A 52 13.69 -1.70 -10.63
C MET A 52 13.42 -2.47 -9.33
N THR A 53 12.40 -2.05 -8.56
CA THR A 53 12.00 -2.76 -7.34
C THR A 53 11.63 -4.20 -7.64
N ARG A 54 10.84 -4.43 -8.68
CA ARG A 54 10.46 -5.79 -9.10
C ARG A 54 11.69 -6.63 -9.41
N LYS A 55 12.66 -6.07 -10.14
CA LYS A 55 13.90 -6.77 -10.47
C LYS A 55 14.69 -7.14 -9.22
N ILE A 56 14.80 -6.24 -8.25
CA ILE A 56 15.50 -6.50 -7.00
C ILE A 56 14.83 -7.63 -6.23
N LEU A 57 13.51 -7.59 -6.08
CA LEU A 57 12.76 -8.61 -5.35
C LEU A 57 12.91 -9.98 -6.04
N GLN A 58 12.84 -10.03 -7.37
CA GLN A 58 13.01 -11.27 -8.13
C GLN A 58 14.44 -11.80 -8.00
N SER A 59 15.44 -10.92 -8.11
CA SER A 59 16.86 -11.31 -8.02
C SER A 59 17.20 -11.88 -6.64
N ASP A 60 16.59 -11.35 -5.59
CA ASP A 60 16.83 -11.80 -4.22
C ASP A 60 15.90 -12.94 -3.79
N GLU A 61 15.09 -13.45 -4.74
CA GLU A 61 14.13 -14.54 -4.50
C GLU A 61 13.16 -14.24 -3.34
N ILE A 62 12.78 -12.98 -3.21
CA ILE A 62 11.81 -12.54 -2.19
C ILE A 62 10.41 -12.71 -2.75
N SER A 63 9.53 -13.36 -1.99
CA SER A 63 8.13 -13.55 -2.38
C SER A 63 7.37 -12.22 -2.30
N PHE A 64 6.66 -11.88 -3.36
CA PHE A 64 5.86 -10.65 -3.39
C PHE A 64 4.70 -10.76 -4.37
N GLU A 65 3.69 -9.92 -4.16
CA GLU A 65 2.60 -9.70 -5.10
C GLU A 65 2.57 -8.21 -5.45
N GLU A 66 2.03 -7.91 -6.63
CA GLU A 66 1.80 -6.54 -7.09
C GLU A 66 0.31 -6.33 -7.32
N ARG A 67 -0.17 -5.15 -7.04
CA ARG A 67 -1.54 -4.78 -7.38
C ARG A 67 -1.65 -3.28 -7.61
N GLU A 68 -2.65 -2.89 -8.40
CA GLU A 68 -3.03 -1.49 -8.50
C GLU A 68 -3.85 -1.11 -7.29
N ILE A 69 -3.52 0.04 -6.72
CA ILE A 69 -4.29 0.61 -5.62
C ILE A 69 -4.79 2.00 -5.99
N LEU A 70 -5.77 2.45 -5.25
CA LEU A 70 -6.35 3.78 -5.41
C LEU A 70 -5.85 4.70 -4.32
N ILE A 71 -5.59 5.95 -4.69
CA ILE A 71 -5.24 7.01 -3.76
C ILE A 71 -6.41 7.98 -3.72
N THR A 72 -6.94 8.23 -2.54
CA THR A 72 -8.05 9.18 -2.38
C THR A 72 -7.77 10.13 -1.23
N THR A 73 -8.29 11.35 -1.33
CA THR A 73 -8.16 12.35 -0.28
C THR A 73 -9.53 12.63 0.32
N LEU A 74 -9.63 12.49 1.63
CA LEU A 74 -10.84 12.74 2.38
C LEU A 74 -10.72 14.04 3.16
N ARG A 75 -11.86 14.72 3.38
CA ARG A 75 -11.89 15.92 4.21
C ARG A 75 -11.64 15.59 5.67
N HIS A 76 -11.15 16.57 6.43
CA HIS A 76 -10.98 16.47 7.88
C HIS A 76 -12.35 16.56 8.59
N GLU A 77 -13.18 15.55 8.38
CA GLU A 77 -14.51 15.46 9.00
C GLU A 77 -14.63 14.13 9.74
N PRO A 78 -15.29 14.10 10.91
CA PRO A 78 -15.34 12.88 11.73
C PRO A 78 -15.96 11.67 11.02
N ASP A 79 -16.86 11.88 10.07
CA ASP A 79 -17.57 10.81 9.37
C ASP A 79 -17.00 10.47 7.99
N ALA A 80 -15.93 11.15 7.53
CA ALA A 80 -15.43 11.00 6.18
C ALA A 80 -15.04 9.55 5.85
N VAL A 81 -14.32 8.89 6.74
CA VAL A 81 -13.92 7.49 6.55
C VAL A 81 -15.15 6.58 6.55
N ALA A 82 -16.07 6.80 7.48
CA ALA A 82 -17.29 5.99 7.57
C ALA A 82 -18.14 6.09 6.30
N VAL A 83 -18.30 7.29 5.76
CA VAL A 83 -19.07 7.51 4.51
C VAL A 83 -18.42 6.80 3.34
N MET A 84 -17.11 6.94 3.20
CA MET A 84 -16.37 6.29 2.11
C MET A 84 -16.45 4.77 2.19
N THR A 85 -16.16 4.20 3.35
CA THR A 85 -16.17 2.75 3.52
C THR A 85 -17.56 2.16 3.33
N ARG A 86 -18.60 2.87 3.77
CA ARG A 86 -19.98 2.46 3.54
C ARG A 86 -20.33 2.50 2.05
N SER A 87 -19.91 3.52 1.34
CA SER A 87 -20.16 3.64 -0.10
C SER A 87 -19.55 2.47 -0.87
N LEU A 88 -18.32 2.07 -0.52
CA LEU A 88 -17.66 0.93 -1.13
C LEU A 88 -18.39 -0.37 -0.80
N ALA A 89 -18.79 -0.56 0.45
CA ALA A 89 -19.51 -1.76 0.88
C ALA A 89 -20.85 -1.89 0.15
N ASP A 90 -21.61 -0.80 0.04
CA ASP A 90 -22.91 -0.80 -0.63
C ASP A 90 -22.77 -1.09 -2.13
N ALA A 91 -21.64 -0.77 -2.72
CA ALA A 91 -21.34 -1.09 -4.12
C ALA A 91 -20.75 -2.49 -4.29
N GLY A 92 -20.57 -3.24 -3.22
CA GLY A 92 -20.04 -4.61 -3.25
C GLY A 92 -18.53 -4.71 -3.34
N ALA A 93 -17.79 -3.62 -3.08
CA ALA A 93 -16.34 -3.63 -3.08
C ALA A 93 -15.81 -3.91 -1.68
N ASN A 94 -14.98 -4.94 -1.54
CA ASN A 94 -14.32 -5.27 -0.28
C ASN A 94 -12.98 -4.56 -0.19
N ILE A 95 -12.72 -3.95 0.95
CA ILE A 95 -11.43 -3.30 1.21
C ILE A 95 -10.47 -4.34 1.78
N ASP A 96 -9.41 -4.65 1.03
CA ASP A 96 -8.38 -5.60 1.45
C ASP A 96 -7.30 -4.92 2.27
N ALA A 97 -7.03 -3.66 1.98
CA ALA A 97 -6.08 -2.86 2.73
C ALA A 97 -6.44 -1.39 2.62
N MET A 98 -6.21 -0.65 3.68
CA MET A 98 -6.41 0.79 3.70
C MET A 98 -5.44 1.38 4.72
N TYR A 99 -4.67 2.38 4.32
CA TYR A 99 -3.76 3.04 5.23
C TYR A 99 -3.57 4.50 4.87
N LEU A 100 -3.33 5.30 5.90
CA LEU A 100 -3.11 6.74 5.78
C LEU A 100 -1.71 7.01 5.24
N LEU A 101 -1.61 7.74 4.14
CA LEU A 101 -0.34 8.16 3.56
C LEU A 101 0.11 9.51 4.12
N ARG A 102 -0.81 10.44 4.21
CA ARG A 102 -0.49 11.80 4.60
C ARG A 102 -1.71 12.53 5.14
N SER A 103 -1.49 13.35 6.15
CA SER A 103 -2.46 14.32 6.65
C SER A 103 -1.92 15.72 6.34
N SER A 104 -2.73 16.55 5.71
CA SER A 104 -2.34 17.91 5.35
C SER A 104 -3.55 18.84 5.46
N ALA A 105 -3.36 20.12 5.16
CA ALA A 105 -4.45 21.08 5.11
C ALA A 105 -5.51 20.70 4.05
N GLU A 106 -5.10 19.94 3.02
CA GLU A 106 -6.01 19.49 1.97
C GLU A 106 -6.87 18.31 2.38
N GLY A 107 -6.49 17.58 3.41
CA GLY A 107 -7.22 16.42 3.91
C GLY A 107 -6.35 15.25 4.31
N LEU A 108 -7.00 14.10 4.39
CA LEU A 108 -6.38 12.81 4.72
C LEU A 108 -6.24 12.01 3.43
N GLU A 109 -5.00 11.72 3.03
CA GLU A 109 -4.73 10.94 1.83
C GLU A 109 -4.56 9.48 2.19
N PHE A 110 -5.39 8.62 1.60
CA PHE A 110 -5.39 7.18 1.86
C PHE A 110 -5.02 6.38 0.63
N ALA A 111 -4.27 5.29 0.86
CA ALA A 111 -4.10 4.22 -0.11
C ALA A 111 -5.14 3.14 0.18
N ILE A 112 -5.84 2.69 -0.86
CA ILE A 112 -6.92 1.71 -0.72
C ILE A 112 -6.74 0.61 -1.75
N ALA A 113 -6.67 -0.62 -1.26
CA ALA A 113 -6.65 -1.83 -2.08
C ALA A 113 -8.00 -2.53 -1.93
N VAL A 114 -8.67 -2.78 -3.04
CA VAL A 114 -9.99 -3.39 -3.07
C VAL A 114 -10.02 -4.59 -4.02
N ASP A 115 -10.99 -5.48 -3.83
CA ASP A 115 -11.18 -6.64 -4.67
C ASP A 115 -11.77 -6.28 -6.05
N ASN A 116 -12.53 -5.19 -6.13
CA ASN A 116 -13.13 -4.71 -7.39
C ASN A 116 -12.66 -3.28 -7.66
N HIS A 117 -11.52 -3.18 -8.35
CA HIS A 117 -10.87 -1.90 -8.64
C HIS A 117 -11.78 -0.95 -9.44
N ASP A 118 -12.47 -1.46 -10.46
CA ASP A 118 -13.29 -0.61 -11.33
C ASP A 118 -14.47 0.03 -10.58
N VAL A 119 -15.14 -0.77 -9.75
CA VAL A 119 -16.24 -0.26 -8.92
C VAL A 119 -15.73 0.81 -7.95
N ALA A 120 -14.62 0.53 -7.27
CA ALA A 120 -14.05 1.48 -6.32
C ALA A 120 -13.55 2.76 -7.01
N HIS A 121 -12.95 2.63 -8.19
CA HIS A 121 -12.51 3.79 -8.98
C HIS A 121 -13.68 4.72 -9.29
N ASN A 122 -14.81 4.18 -9.69
CA ASN A 122 -16.01 4.95 -9.98
C ASN A 122 -16.61 5.59 -8.72
N ILE A 123 -16.66 4.86 -7.60
CA ILE A 123 -17.20 5.35 -6.33
C ILE A 123 -16.34 6.49 -5.76
N LEU A 124 -15.02 6.33 -5.81
CA LEU A 124 -14.09 7.31 -5.24
C LEU A 124 -13.79 8.46 -6.21
N ALA A 125 -14.14 8.34 -7.47
CA ALA A 125 -13.89 9.34 -8.52
C ALA A 125 -12.39 9.71 -8.65
N VAL A 126 -11.52 8.72 -8.56
CA VAL A 126 -10.06 8.92 -8.61
C VAL A 126 -9.43 8.25 -9.84
#